data_4e4e189fab572805bcdcf9c3067ad11f
#
_entry.id   4e4e189fab572805bcdcf9c3067ad11f
#
_cell.length_a   1.000
_cell.length_b   1.000
_cell.length_c   1.000
_cell.angle_alpha   90.00
_cell.angle_beta   90.00
_cell.angle_gamma   90.00
#
_symmetry.space_group_name_H-M   'P 1'
#
loop_
_entity.id
_entity.type
_entity.pdbx_description
1 polymer ?
#
loop_
_entity_poly.entity_id
_entity_poly.type
_entity_poly.pdbx_seq_one_letter_code
_entity_poly.pdbx_strand_id
1 'polypeptide(L)'
;MTVRQDLRNVAIVAHVDHGKTTLVDGMLWEAGAFGARATEESTGERVMDSGELEREKGITILAKNTAVHYRGPAAKEAGMEDGITINVIDTPGHADFGGEVERGLSMVDGVVLLVDASEGPLPQTRFVLRKALAANLPVILVVNKVDRPDSRLDEVVEESTDLLLSLASDLAEENPDIDIDAVLDVPVIYASAKARRADTVQPADGQLPANDNLEPLFKTIIERIPGPSYDEDAPL
;
A
#
# COMPACT_ATOMS: atom_id res chain seq x y z
N MET A 1 -22.98 -14.57 2.47
CA MET A 1 -22.14 -13.34 2.32
C MET A 1 -21.73 -13.24 0.86
N THR A 2 -21.97 -12.10 0.25
CA THR A 2 -21.58 -11.78 -1.14
C THR A 2 -20.32 -10.92 -1.12
N VAL A 3 -19.37 -11.19 -2.04
CA VAL A 3 -18.10 -10.46 -2.11
C VAL A 3 -18.15 -9.48 -3.29
N ARG A 4 -17.82 -8.21 -3.04
CA ARG A 4 -17.67 -7.17 -4.05
C ARG A 4 -16.35 -7.34 -4.80
N GLN A 5 -16.40 -7.94 -5.98
CA GLN A 5 -15.19 -8.17 -6.79
C GLN A 5 -14.62 -6.89 -7.42
N ASP A 6 -15.46 -5.88 -7.62
CA ASP A 6 -15.16 -4.59 -8.23
C ASP A 6 -14.58 -3.55 -7.25
N LEU A 7 -14.29 -3.96 -6.01
CA LEU A 7 -13.83 -3.06 -4.96
C LEU A 7 -12.68 -3.69 -4.16
N ARG A 8 -11.69 -2.86 -3.79
CA ARG A 8 -10.63 -3.19 -2.81
C ARG A 8 -10.47 -2.04 -1.84
N ASN A 9 -10.46 -2.34 -0.55
CA ASN A 9 -10.16 -1.36 0.49
C ASN A 9 -8.76 -1.65 1.04
N VAL A 10 -7.84 -0.71 0.87
CA VAL A 10 -6.42 -0.92 1.14
C VAL A 10 -5.87 0.17 2.04
N ALA A 11 -5.23 -0.18 3.15
CA ALA A 11 -4.45 0.77 3.94
C ALA A 11 -3.01 0.80 3.43
N ILE A 12 -2.42 2.00 3.29
CA ILE A 12 -0.99 2.15 3.04
C ILE A 12 -0.31 2.53 4.34
N VAL A 13 0.51 1.63 4.85
CA VAL A 13 1.35 1.79 6.04
C VAL A 13 2.75 2.17 5.59
N ALA A 14 3.21 3.35 5.96
CA ALA A 14 4.52 3.85 5.60
C ALA A 14 5.06 4.77 6.70
N HIS A 15 6.39 4.82 6.83
CA HIS A 15 7.02 5.90 7.58
C HIS A 15 6.96 7.22 6.80
N VAL A 16 7.13 8.33 7.51
CA VAL A 16 7.26 9.66 6.89
C VAL A 16 8.40 9.62 5.87
N ASP A 17 8.22 10.27 4.74
CA ASP A 17 9.18 10.34 3.63
C ASP A 17 9.46 9.03 2.86
N HIS A 18 8.84 7.89 3.21
CA HIS A 18 8.95 6.65 2.41
C HIS A 18 8.27 6.74 1.03
N GLY A 19 7.52 7.83 0.78
CA GLY A 19 6.94 8.15 -0.53
C GLY A 19 5.48 7.72 -0.70
N LYS A 20 4.72 7.60 0.39
CA LYS A 20 3.30 7.24 0.39
C LYS A 20 2.48 8.13 -0.53
N THR A 21 2.50 9.45 -0.31
CA THR A 21 1.78 10.44 -1.14
C THR A 21 2.17 10.32 -2.61
N THR A 22 3.47 10.19 -2.90
CA THR A 22 3.98 10.06 -4.27
C THR A 22 3.48 8.79 -4.95
N LEU A 23 3.37 7.68 -4.20
CA LEU A 23 2.85 6.42 -4.73
C LEU A 23 1.37 6.54 -5.07
N VAL A 24 0.56 7.11 -4.17
CA VAL A 24 -0.88 7.30 -4.39
C VAL A 24 -1.14 8.26 -5.55
N ASP A 25 -0.39 9.36 -5.65
CA ASP A 25 -0.46 10.27 -6.79
C ASP A 25 -0.09 9.55 -8.10
N GLY A 26 0.92 8.68 -8.09
CA GLY A 26 1.28 7.82 -9.22
C GLY A 26 0.16 6.86 -9.62
N MET A 27 -0.51 6.24 -8.65
CA MET A 27 -1.67 5.37 -8.89
C MET A 27 -2.85 6.13 -9.50
N LEU A 28 -3.15 7.32 -9.00
CA LEU A 28 -4.19 8.20 -9.54
C LEU A 28 -3.88 8.63 -10.97
N TRP A 29 -2.61 8.93 -11.25
CA TRP A 29 -2.16 9.29 -12.59
C TRP A 29 -2.39 8.14 -13.58
N GLU A 30 -1.95 6.93 -13.23
CA GLU A 30 -2.10 5.74 -14.07
C GLU A 30 -3.57 5.37 -14.29
N ALA A 31 -4.40 5.57 -13.28
CA ALA A 31 -5.85 5.38 -13.37
C ALA A 31 -6.57 6.47 -14.21
N GLY A 32 -5.84 7.49 -14.72
CA GLY A 32 -6.41 8.56 -15.55
C GLY A 32 -7.24 9.60 -14.78
N ALA A 33 -7.09 9.68 -13.46
CA ALA A 33 -7.87 10.59 -12.62
C ALA A 33 -7.63 12.08 -12.93
N PHE A 34 -6.49 12.43 -13.52
CA PHE A 34 -6.12 13.83 -13.83
C PHE A 34 -6.60 14.34 -15.19
N GLY A 35 -7.26 13.52 -16.01
CA GLY A 35 -7.76 13.89 -17.32
C GLY A 35 -6.67 14.25 -18.35
N ALA A 36 -7.04 14.31 -19.64
CA ALA A 36 -6.12 14.49 -20.76
C ALA A 36 -5.43 15.89 -20.87
N ARG A 37 -5.69 16.80 -19.91
CA ARG A 37 -5.14 18.16 -19.89
C ARG A 37 -4.16 18.44 -18.74
N ALA A 38 -3.92 17.46 -17.87
CA ALA A 38 -2.93 17.61 -16.82
C ALA A 38 -1.53 17.49 -17.45
N THR A 39 -0.80 18.60 -17.51
CA THR A 39 0.62 18.62 -17.86
C THR A 39 1.43 18.32 -16.58
N GLU A 40 2.61 17.75 -16.72
CA GLU A 40 3.50 17.45 -15.58
C GLU A 40 3.79 18.67 -14.67
N GLU A 41 3.72 19.89 -15.23
CA GLU A 41 3.90 21.13 -14.49
C GLU A 41 2.69 21.51 -13.60
N SER A 42 1.48 21.05 -13.92
CA SER A 42 0.26 21.33 -13.13
C SER A 42 0.06 20.38 -11.95
N THR A 43 0.81 19.30 -11.88
CA THR A 43 0.76 18.27 -10.82
C THR A 43 1.82 18.44 -9.73
N GLY A 44 2.56 19.56 -9.72
CA GLY A 44 3.53 19.89 -8.67
C GLY A 44 2.92 20.08 -7.27
N GLU A 45 1.59 20.17 -7.16
CA GLU A 45 0.89 20.17 -5.88
C GLU A 45 0.49 18.74 -5.51
N ARG A 46 0.96 18.27 -4.36
CA ARG A 46 0.57 16.98 -3.75
C ARG A 46 -0.94 16.98 -3.52
N VAL A 47 -1.67 16.19 -4.30
CA VAL A 47 -3.15 16.14 -4.26
C VAL A 47 -3.64 15.62 -2.90
N MET A 48 -2.87 14.73 -2.27
CA MET A 48 -3.21 14.15 -0.97
C MET A 48 -2.98 15.10 0.21
N ASP A 49 -1.97 15.97 0.16
CA ASP A 49 -1.63 16.89 1.25
C ASP A 49 -2.37 18.22 1.10
N SER A 50 -3.69 18.24 1.28
CA SER A 50 -4.54 19.43 1.12
C SER A 50 -4.61 20.34 2.35
N GLY A 51 -4.14 19.90 3.52
CA GLY A 51 -4.11 20.69 4.76
C GLY A 51 -2.88 21.61 4.82
N GLU A 52 -3.06 22.89 5.24
CA GLU A 52 -1.92 23.84 5.41
C GLU A 52 -0.89 23.30 6.40
N LEU A 53 -1.30 22.68 7.51
CA LEU A 53 -0.42 22.07 8.51
C LEU A 53 0.28 20.81 7.99
N GLU A 54 -0.38 20.01 7.16
CA GLU A 54 0.21 18.81 6.53
C GLU A 54 1.28 19.20 5.52
N ARG A 55 1.02 20.28 4.74
CA ARG A 55 2.01 20.85 3.79
C ARG A 55 3.22 21.43 4.51
N GLU A 56 3.01 22.13 5.63
CA GLU A 56 4.09 22.75 6.42
C GLU A 56 4.95 21.70 7.13
N LYS A 57 4.32 20.64 7.66
CA LYS A 57 4.98 19.60 8.47
C LYS A 57 5.45 18.40 7.65
N GLY A 58 4.93 18.22 6.42
CA GLY A 58 5.22 17.07 5.56
C GLY A 58 4.69 15.74 6.09
N ILE A 59 3.72 15.76 7.00
CA ILE A 59 3.12 14.57 7.64
C ILE A 59 1.62 14.51 7.40
N THR A 60 1.07 13.31 7.22
CA THR A 60 -0.38 13.08 7.21
C THR A 60 -0.92 13.12 8.63
N ILE A 61 -1.88 14.01 8.91
CA ILE A 61 -2.49 14.18 10.23
C ILE A 61 -3.85 13.49 10.29
N LEU A 62 -4.64 13.58 9.22
CA LEU A 62 -5.98 13.00 9.15
C LEU A 62 -5.99 11.82 8.17
N ALA A 63 -6.63 10.71 8.58
CA ALA A 63 -6.90 9.60 7.67
C ALA A 63 -7.76 10.08 6.50
N LYS A 64 -7.24 9.96 5.28
CA LYS A 64 -7.95 10.34 4.06
C LYS A 64 -8.28 9.09 3.26
N ASN A 65 -9.45 9.06 2.68
CA ASN A 65 -9.84 8.02 1.73
C ASN A 65 -9.74 8.57 0.32
N THR A 66 -8.96 7.91 -0.51
CA THR A 66 -8.78 8.26 -1.92
C THR A 66 -9.21 7.08 -2.78
N ALA A 67 -10.20 7.29 -3.66
CA ALA A 67 -10.66 6.26 -4.59
C ALA A 67 -9.87 6.33 -5.90
N VAL A 68 -9.20 5.24 -6.24
CA VAL A 68 -8.49 5.03 -7.51
C VAL A 68 -9.35 4.14 -8.39
N HIS A 69 -9.87 4.66 -9.49
CA HIS A 69 -10.68 3.90 -10.46
C HIS A 69 -9.79 3.34 -11.56
N TYR A 70 -9.30 2.12 -11.36
CA TYR A 70 -8.37 1.48 -12.28
C TYR A 70 -9.09 0.64 -13.35
N ARG A 71 -8.74 0.86 -14.63
CA ARG A 71 -9.31 0.18 -15.80
C ARG A 71 -8.24 -0.46 -16.69
N GLY A 72 -7.06 -0.70 -16.14
CA GLY A 72 -5.93 -1.28 -16.85
C GLY A 72 -6.06 -2.79 -17.08
N PRO A 73 -5.00 -3.41 -17.63
CA PRO A 73 -4.97 -4.81 -17.99
C PRO A 73 -5.31 -5.74 -16.83
N ALA A 74 -4.78 -5.53 -15.62
CA ALA A 74 -5.03 -6.40 -14.48
C ALA A 74 -6.51 -6.47 -14.06
N ALA A 75 -7.27 -5.37 -14.19
CA ALA A 75 -8.71 -5.40 -13.92
C ALA A 75 -9.45 -6.28 -14.94
N LYS A 76 -9.07 -6.20 -16.21
CA LYS A 76 -9.65 -7.01 -17.29
C LYS A 76 -9.29 -8.49 -17.14
N GLU A 77 -8.03 -8.81 -16.82
CA GLU A 77 -7.58 -10.18 -16.53
C GLU A 77 -8.35 -10.81 -15.37
N ALA A 78 -8.73 -9.99 -14.38
CA ALA A 78 -9.57 -10.41 -13.26
C ALA A 78 -11.09 -10.44 -13.58
N GLY A 79 -11.49 -10.22 -14.85
CA GLY A 79 -12.88 -10.28 -15.30
C GLY A 79 -13.69 -9.00 -15.03
N MET A 80 -13.04 -7.88 -14.70
CA MET A 80 -13.68 -6.61 -14.40
C MET A 80 -13.55 -5.65 -15.59
N GLU A 81 -14.38 -5.85 -16.58
CA GLU A 81 -14.38 -5.08 -17.84
C GLU A 81 -14.61 -3.58 -17.61
N ASP A 82 -15.45 -3.22 -16.62
CA ASP A 82 -15.75 -1.83 -16.25
C ASP A 82 -14.68 -1.19 -15.34
N GLY A 83 -13.67 -1.99 -14.95
CA GLY A 83 -12.61 -1.60 -14.04
C GLY A 83 -12.91 -1.96 -12.58
N ILE A 84 -11.97 -1.60 -11.72
CA ILE A 84 -12.02 -1.82 -10.27
C ILE A 84 -11.79 -0.51 -9.53
N THR A 85 -12.47 -0.33 -8.41
CA THR A 85 -12.22 0.78 -7.49
C THR A 85 -11.29 0.29 -6.38
N ILE A 86 -10.17 0.97 -6.19
CA ILE A 86 -9.26 0.74 -5.06
C ILE A 86 -9.37 1.95 -4.14
N ASN A 87 -10.01 1.76 -2.99
CA ASN A 87 -10.06 2.77 -1.94
C ASN A 87 -8.76 2.68 -1.14
N VAL A 88 -7.95 3.70 -1.25
CA VAL A 88 -6.71 3.85 -0.49
C VAL A 88 -7.02 4.66 0.76
N ILE A 89 -6.88 4.03 1.92
CA ILE A 89 -7.00 4.68 3.22
C ILE A 89 -5.59 5.04 3.69
N ASP A 90 -5.35 6.35 3.77
CA ASP A 90 -4.11 6.89 4.29
C ASP A 90 -4.11 6.80 5.81
N THR A 91 -3.27 5.92 6.37
CA THR A 91 -3.13 5.78 7.82
C THR A 91 -2.00 6.68 8.32
N PRO A 92 -2.23 7.45 9.43
CA PRO A 92 -1.15 8.19 10.07
C PRO A 92 0.00 7.24 10.45
N GLY A 93 1.24 7.61 10.08
CA GLY A 93 2.43 6.78 10.37
C GLY A 93 2.92 6.86 11.82
N HIS A 94 2.29 7.66 12.69
CA HIS A 94 2.77 7.92 14.05
C HIS A 94 1.95 7.14 15.09
N ALA A 95 2.64 6.52 16.05
CA ALA A 95 2.04 5.76 17.16
C ALA A 95 1.09 6.60 18.05
N ASP A 96 1.25 7.93 18.06
CA ASP A 96 0.41 8.86 18.79
C ASP A 96 -1.06 8.88 18.33
N PHE A 97 -1.34 8.39 17.12
CA PHE A 97 -2.66 8.31 16.50
C PHE A 97 -3.27 6.90 16.54
N GLY A 98 -2.96 6.11 17.56
CA GLY A 98 -3.36 4.69 17.66
C GLY A 98 -4.85 4.43 17.42
N GLY A 99 -5.75 5.30 17.89
CA GLY A 99 -7.19 5.17 17.67
C GLY A 99 -7.62 5.40 16.21
N GLU A 100 -6.93 6.27 15.47
CA GLU A 100 -7.18 6.51 14.05
C GLU A 100 -6.64 5.37 13.18
N VAL A 101 -5.50 4.80 13.58
CA VAL A 101 -4.93 3.59 12.95
C VAL A 101 -5.88 2.40 13.08
N GLU A 102 -6.40 2.12 14.28
CA GLU A 102 -7.35 1.02 14.49
C GLU A 102 -8.63 1.21 13.69
N ARG A 103 -9.16 2.43 13.66
CA ARG A 103 -10.35 2.75 12.86
C ARG A 103 -10.08 2.61 11.36
N GLY A 104 -8.91 3.05 10.88
CA GLY A 104 -8.49 2.87 9.49
C GLY A 104 -8.37 1.40 9.10
N LEU A 105 -7.72 0.59 9.94
CA LEU A 105 -7.54 -0.84 9.70
C LEU A 105 -8.85 -1.65 9.77
N SER A 106 -9.84 -1.22 10.56
CA SER A 106 -11.15 -1.88 10.59
C SER A 106 -12.01 -1.68 9.33
N MET A 107 -11.61 -0.77 8.44
CA MET A 107 -12.32 -0.44 7.20
C MET A 107 -11.63 -0.98 5.95
N VAL A 108 -10.53 -1.74 6.09
CA VAL A 108 -9.77 -2.25 4.94
C VAL A 108 -9.77 -3.77 4.87
N ASP A 109 -9.52 -4.27 3.68
CA ASP A 109 -9.46 -5.69 3.36
C ASP A 109 -8.01 -6.19 3.20
N GLY A 110 -7.04 -5.28 3.24
CA GLY A 110 -5.61 -5.59 3.17
C GLY A 110 -4.71 -4.37 3.35
N VAL A 111 -3.42 -4.62 3.44
CA VAL A 111 -2.40 -3.62 3.77
C VAL A 111 -1.27 -3.64 2.75
N VAL A 112 -0.87 -2.46 2.31
CA VAL A 112 0.39 -2.22 1.61
C VAL A 112 1.39 -1.64 2.59
N LEU A 113 2.44 -2.40 2.92
CA LEU A 113 3.59 -1.94 3.67
C LEU A 113 4.57 -1.29 2.70
N LEU A 114 4.75 0.02 2.79
CA LEU A 114 5.68 0.79 1.95
C LEU A 114 6.94 1.10 2.75
N VAL A 115 8.09 0.65 2.25
CA VAL A 115 9.41 0.88 2.85
C VAL A 115 10.34 1.57 1.86
N ASP A 116 11.22 2.42 2.36
CA ASP A 116 12.30 3.02 1.58
C ASP A 116 13.42 2.00 1.35
N ALA A 117 13.91 1.90 0.11
CA ALA A 117 14.95 0.94 -0.30
C ALA A 117 16.32 1.14 0.39
N SER A 118 16.55 2.30 1.00
CA SER A 118 17.80 2.58 1.74
C SER A 118 17.63 2.50 3.24
N GLU A 119 16.44 2.87 3.77
CA GLU A 119 16.19 2.95 5.22
C GLU A 119 15.65 1.63 5.79
N GLY A 120 14.82 0.92 5.01
CA GLY A 120 14.14 -0.28 5.46
C GLY A 120 12.96 0.00 6.39
N PRO A 121 12.44 -1.01 7.10
CA PRO A 121 11.31 -0.87 8.01
C PRO A 121 11.72 -0.15 9.29
N LEU A 122 11.01 0.92 9.65
CA LEU A 122 11.28 1.71 10.83
C LEU A 122 10.39 1.29 12.02
N PRO A 123 10.83 1.53 13.28
CA PRO A 123 10.10 1.07 14.48
C PRO A 123 8.64 1.52 14.57
N GLN A 124 8.30 2.70 14.02
CA GLN A 124 6.94 3.22 14.05
C GLN A 124 5.93 2.36 13.28
N THR A 125 6.37 1.69 12.22
CA THR A 125 5.51 0.80 11.42
C THR A 125 5.14 -0.48 12.17
N ARG A 126 5.94 -0.90 13.16
CA ARG A 126 5.73 -2.12 13.95
C ARG A 126 4.36 -2.16 14.63
N PHE A 127 3.92 -1.05 15.21
CA PHE A 127 2.62 -0.97 15.88
C PHE A 127 1.45 -1.20 14.92
N VAL A 128 1.49 -0.54 13.76
CA VAL A 128 0.43 -0.64 12.74
C VAL A 128 0.40 -2.04 12.13
N LEU A 129 1.57 -2.61 11.81
CA LEU A 129 1.68 -3.97 11.29
C LEU A 129 1.19 -5.03 12.29
N ARG A 130 1.51 -4.90 13.59
CA ARG A 130 0.99 -5.81 14.61
C ARG A 130 -0.54 -5.81 14.62
N LYS A 131 -1.18 -4.65 14.48
CA LYS A 131 -2.64 -4.54 14.43
C LYS A 131 -3.22 -5.14 13.15
N ALA A 132 -2.57 -4.93 12.01
CA ALA A 132 -2.97 -5.50 10.73
C ALA A 132 -2.90 -7.04 10.75
N LEU A 133 -1.78 -7.60 11.24
CA LEU A 133 -1.60 -9.04 11.38
C LEU A 133 -2.57 -9.65 12.40
N ALA A 134 -2.83 -8.98 13.52
CA ALA A 134 -3.83 -9.41 14.52
C ALA A 134 -5.26 -9.46 13.94
N ALA A 135 -5.53 -8.67 12.90
CA ALA A 135 -6.79 -8.70 12.14
C ALA A 135 -6.77 -9.68 10.94
N ASN A 136 -5.71 -10.49 10.80
CA ASN A 136 -5.48 -11.39 9.67
C ASN A 136 -5.60 -10.69 8.29
N LEU A 137 -5.21 -9.42 8.21
CA LEU A 137 -5.20 -8.70 6.94
C LEU A 137 -4.02 -9.14 6.08
N PRO A 138 -4.23 -9.49 4.80
CA PRO A 138 -3.13 -9.77 3.88
C PRO A 138 -2.23 -8.53 3.72
N VAL A 139 -0.92 -8.76 3.66
CA VAL A 139 0.10 -7.72 3.52
C VAL A 139 0.80 -7.85 2.17
N ILE A 140 1.04 -6.71 1.52
CA ILE A 140 1.90 -6.60 0.34
C ILE A 140 3.07 -5.71 0.73
N LEU A 141 4.31 -6.16 0.52
CA LEU A 141 5.52 -5.36 0.74
C LEU A 141 5.85 -4.58 -0.54
N VAL A 142 5.96 -3.27 -0.43
CA VAL A 142 6.43 -2.40 -1.52
C VAL A 142 7.73 -1.73 -1.10
N VAL A 143 8.83 -2.11 -1.75
CA VAL A 143 10.14 -1.47 -1.58
C VAL A 143 10.23 -0.33 -2.57
N ASN A 144 10.17 0.89 -2.07
CA ASN A 144 10.13 2.12 -2.88
C ASN A 144 11.49 2.80 -2.95
N LYS A 145 11.66 3.65 -3.96
CA LYS A 145 12.88 4.40 -4.25
C LYS A 145 14.07 3.49 -4.58
N VAL A 146 13.81 2.38 -5.27
CA VAL A 146 14.83 1.41 -5.67
C VAL A 146 15.91 2.01 -6.59
N ASP A 147 15.60 3.14 -7.23
CA ASP A 147 16.47 3.93 -8.10
C ASP A 147 17.49 4.81 -7.36
N ARG A 148 17.46 4.82 -6.02
CA ARG A 148 18.46 5.55 -5.23
C ARG A 148 19.80 4.82 -5.27
N PRO A 149 20.94 5.57 -5.39
CA PRO A 149 22.26 4.94 -5.42
C PRO A 149 22.68 4.30 -4.10
N ASP A 150 22.00 4.61 -3.00
CA ASP A 150 22.20 4.05 -1.64
C ASP A 150 21.14 2.96 -1.30
N SER A 151 20.41 2.43 -2.30
CA SER A 151 19.49 1.33 -2.10
C SER A 151 20.23 0.03 -1.72
N ARG A 152 19.61 -0.80 -0.89
CA ARG A 152 20.11 -2.08 -0.37
C ARG A 152 18.98 -3.10 -0.35
N LEU A 153 18.54 -3.49 -1.54
CA LEU A 153 17.28 -4.19 -1.76
C LEU A 153 17.18 -5.52 -1.03
N ASP A 154 18.21 -6.36 -1.10
CA ASP A 154 18.23 -7.67 -0.44
C ASP A 154 18.06 -7.51 1.09
N GLU A 155 18.83 -6.59 1.69
CA GLU A 155 18.80 -6.35 3.13
C GLU A 155 17.43 -5.79 3.57
N VAL A 156 16.85 -4.86 2.82
CA VAL A 156 15.55 -4.26 3.16
C VAL A 156 14.41 -5.26 3.06
N VAL A 157 14.44 -6.15 2.09
CA VAL A 157 13.46 -7.25 1.98
C VAL A 157 13.62 -8.21 3.14
N GLU A 158 14.86 -8.63 3.49
CA GLU A 158 15.14 -9.50 4.63
C GLU A 158 14.67 -8.85 5.94
N GLU A 159 15.07 -7.61 6.23
CA GLU A 159 14.66 -6.86 7.43
C GLU A 159 13.13 -6.74 7.55
N SER A 160 12.45 -6.50 6.42
CA SER A 160 10.98 -6.37 6.39
C SER A 160 10.29 -7.71 6.63
N THR A 161 10.81 -8.78 6.06
CA THR A 161 10.28 -10.14 6.25
C THR A 161 10.51 -10.61 7.69
N ASP A 162 11.69 -10.38 8.24
CA ASP A 162 12.02 -10.70 9.63
C ASP A 162 11.13 -9.95 10.63
N LEU A 163 10.85 -8.68 10.36
CA LEU A 163 9.90 -7.90 11.14
C LEU A 163 8.51 -8.51 11.14
N LEU A 164 7.98 -8.85 9.95
CA LEU A 164 6.67 -9.47 9.80
C LEU A 164 6.59 -10.82 10.49
N LEU A 165 7.61 -11.68 10.32
CA LEU A 165 7.70 -12.99 10.97
C LEU A 165 7.78 -12.89 12.49
N SER A 166 8.60 -11.96 13.01
CA SER A 166 8.69 -11.72 14.45
C SER A 166 7.35 -11.32 15.04
N LEU A 167 6.62 -10.40 14.35
CA LEU A 167 5.31 -9.95 14.79
C LEU A 167 4.24 -11.05 14.72
N ALA A 168 4.24 -11.85 13.66
CA ALA A 168 3.30 -12.96 13.51
C ALA A 168 3.56 -14.04 14.56
N SER A 169 4.83 -14.36 14.84
CA SER A 169 5.23 -15.33 15.88
C SER A 169 4.80 -14.87 17.27
N ASP A 170 5.06 -13.59 17.63
CA ASP A 170 4.61 -13.01 18.89
C ASP A 170 3.08 -13.06 19.05
N LEU A 171 2.35 -12.80 17.96
CA LEU A 171 0.88 -12.85 17.94
C LEU A 171 0.33 -14.27 18.02
N ALA A 172 0.97 -15.24 17.37
CA ALA A 172 0.55 -16.63 17.39
C ALA A 172 0.66 -17.27 18.79
N GLU A 173 1.57 -16.79 19.65
CA GLU A 173 1.62 -17.19 21.07
C GLU A 173 0.37 -16.73 21.85
N GLU A 174 -0.22 -15.59 21.47
CA GLU A 174 -1.42 -15.01 22.08
C GLU A 174 -2.72 -15.52 21.41
N ASN A 175 -2.69 -15.76 20.10
CA ASN A 175 -3.83 -16.18 19.29
C ASN A 175 -3.43 -17.24 18.25
N PRO A 176 -3.83 -18.52 18.43
CA PRO A 176 -3.51 -19.62 17.51
C PRO A 176 -4.12 -19.48 16.10
N ASP A 177 -5.07 -18.57 15.90
CA ASP A 177 -5.72 -18.35 14.60
C ASP A 177 -4.87 -17.44 13.66
N ILE A 178 -3.71 -16.98 14.10
CA ILE A 178 -2.78 -16.20 13.28
C ILE A 178 -2.08 -17.13 12.28
N ASP A 179 -2.22 -16.81 11.00
CA ASP A 179 -1.60 -17.55 9.90
C ASP A 179 -0.16 -17.07 9.67
N ILE A 180 0.82 -17.78 10.25
CA ILE A 180 2.25 -17.48 10.06
C ILE A 180 2.68 -17.80 8.62
N ASP A 181 2.10 -18.83 7.99
CA ASP A 181 2.46 -19.22 6.63
C ASP A 181 2.08 -18.14 5.62
N ALA A 182 0.99 -17.41 5.85
CA ALA A 182 0.61 -16.26 5.04
C ALA A 182 1.67 -15.15 5.04
N VAL A 183 2.45 -15.01 6.12
CA VAL A 183 3.53 -14.02 6.22
C VAL A 183 4.78 -14.46 5.43
N LEU A 184 5.00 -15.77 5.28
CA LEU A 184 6.10 -16.31 4.45
C LEU A 184 5.86 -16.10 2.94
N ASP A 185 4.59 -15.98 2.51
CA ASP A 185 4.19 -15.77 1.11
C ASP A 185 3.84 -14.30 0.81
N VAL A 186 4.38 -13.35 1.58
CA VAL A 186 4.15 -11.92 1.33
C VAL A 186 4.77 -11.52 0.00
N PRO A 187 3.95 -11.03 -0.96
CA PRO A 187 4.47 -10.58 -2.24
C PRO A 187 5.29 -9.31 -2.09
N VAL A 188 6.41 -9.25 -2.80
CA VAL A 188 7.31 -8.09 -2.82
C VAL A 188 7.18 -7.37 -4.16
N ILE A 189 6.96 -6.06 -4.10
CA ILE A 189 6.95 -5.16 -5.26
C ILE A 189 8.10 -4.17 -5.10
N TYR A 190 8.91 -4.03 -6.14
CA TYR A 190 9.98 -3.06 -6.24
C TYR A 190 9.50 -1.85 -7.02
N ALA A 191 9.58 -0.65 -6.43
CA ALA A 191 8.98 0.53 -7.01
C ALA A 191 9.89 1.76 -6.99
N SER A 192 9.72 2.61 -7.98
CA SER A 192 10.07 4.02 -7.94
C SER A 192 8.80 4.82 -8.15
N ALA A 193 8.16 5.23 -7.06
CA ALA A 193 6.92 6.02 -7.11
C ALA A 193 7.11 7.32 -7.90
N LYS A 194 8.27 7.95 -7.78
CA LYS A 194 8.64 9.16 -8.52
C LYS A 194 8.69 8.92 -10.04
N ALA A 195 9.23 7.78 -10.47
CA ALA A 195 9.27 7.39 -11.89
C ALA A 195 7.96 6.72 -12.35
N ARG A 196 7.03 6.44 -11.43
CA ARG A 196 5.77 5.69 -11.68
C ARG A 196 6.01 4.32 -12.30
N ARG A 197 7.02 3.60 -11.75
CA ARG A 197 7.39 2.27 -12.18
C ARG A 197 7.33 1.29 -11.02
N ALA A 198 6.89 0.09 -11.30
CA ALA A 198 6.91 -1.02 -10.34
C ALA A 198 7.13 -2.35 -11.06
N ASP A 199 7.74 -3.32 -10.38
CA ASP A 199 7.94 -4.66 -10.89
C ASP A 199 7.91 -5.67 -9.73
N THR A 200 7.57 -6.93 -10.04
CA THR A 200 7.74 -8.07 -9.13
C THR A 200 9.17 -8.63 -9.16
N VAL A 201 9.93 -8.28 -10.20
CA VAL A 201 11.33 -8.68 -10.34
C VAL A 201 12.22 -7.62 -9.75
N GLN A 202 13.11 -8.03 -8.85
CA GLN A 202 14.08 -7.14 -8.22
C GLN A 202 15.03 -6.54 -9.26
N PRO A 203 15.13 -5.20 -9.37
CA PRO A 203 16.17 -4.57 -10.16
C PRO A 203 17.53 -4.66 -9.44
N ALA A 204 18.62 -4.34 -10.12
CA ALA A 204 19.87 -4.09 -9.45
C ALA A 204 19.77 -2.79 -8.59
N ASP A 205 20.53 -2.72 -7.50
CA ASP A 205 20.55 -1.55 -6.62
C ASP A 205 20.83 -0.26 -7.41
N GLY A 206 20.04 0.77 -7.15
CA GLY A 206 20.13 2.05 -7.84
C GLY A 206 19.56 2.07 -9.26
N GLN A 207 18.90 1.00 -9.70
CA GLN A 207 18.27 0.93 -11.02
C GLN A 207 16.74 1.04 -10.92
N LEU A 208 16.13 1.59 -11.96
CA LEU A 208 14.67 1.60 -12.09
C LEU A 208 14.14 0.18 -12.34
N PRO A 209 12.89 -0.12 -11.89
CA PRO A 209 12.19 -1.32 -12.31
C PRO A 209 12.14 -1.46 -13.83
N ALA A 210 12.23 -2.68 -14.34
CA ALA A 210 12.24 -2.95 -15.79
C ALA A 210 10.90 -2.58 -16.44
N ASN A 211 9.81 -2.84 -15.74
CA ASN A 211 8.48 -2.42 -16.17
C ASN A 211 8.35 -0.90 -16.11
N ASP A 212 7.61 -0.29 -17.04
CA ASP A 212 7.55 1.16 -17.26
C ASP A 212 6.31 1.85 -16.66
N ASN A 213 5.51 1.13 -15.87
CA ASN A 213 4.28 1.61 -15.24
C ASN A 213 4.05 0.96 -13.86
N LEU A 214 2.90 1.24 -13.21
CA LEU A 214 2.52 0.68 -11.92
C LEU A 214 1.62 -0.58 -12.03
N GLU A 215 1.44 -1.12 -13.23
CA GLU A 215 0.60 -2.31 -13.49
C GLU A 215 0.89 -3.49 -12.55
N PRO A 216 2.17 -3.87 -12.25
CA PRO A 216 2.45 -4.96 -11.32
C PRO A 216 1.92 -4.72 -9.91
N LEU A 217 1.91 -3.46 -9.45
CA LEU A 217 1.33 -3.10 -8.14
C LEU A 217 -0.19 -3.28 -8.16
N PHE A 218 -0.88 -2.77 -9.18
CA PHE A 218 -2.33 -2.95 -9.33
C PHE A 218 -2.71 -4.43 -9.41
N LYS A 219 -1.99 -5.20 -10.20
CA LYS A 219 -2.21 -6.64 -10.33
C LYS A 219 -2.06 -7.36 -8.99
N THR A 220 -1.00 -7.09 -8.26
CA THR A 220 -0.76 -7.71 -6.94
C THR A 220 -1.85 -7.33 -5.93
N ILE A 221 -2.31 -6.08 -5.91
CA ILE A 221 -3.43 -5.64 -5.06
C ILE A 221 -4.70 -6.42 -5.40
N ILE A 222 -5.03 -6.56 -6.68
CA ILE A 222 -6.24 -7.24 -7.14
C ILE A 222 -6.21 -8.73 -6.78
N GLU A 223 -5.06 -9.38 -6.94
CA GLU A 223 -4.88 -10.82 -6.72
C GLU A 223 -4.77 -11.20 -5.24
N ARG A 224 -4.14 -10.38 -4.42
CA ARG A 224 -3.79 -10.72 -3.03
C ARG A 224 -4.75 -10.14 -1.99
N ILE A 225 -5.39 -9.01 -2.27
CA ILE A 225 -6.35 -8.41 -1.36
C ILE A 225 -7.77 -8.79 -1.78
N PRO A 226 -8.58 -9.41 -0.91
CA PRO A 226 -9.95 -9.78 -1.24
C PRO A 226 -10.83 -8.54 -1.42
N GLY A 227 -11.94 -8.68 -2.12
CA GLY A 227 -13.00 -7.68 -2.09
C GLY A 227 -13.78 -7.73 -0.77
N PRO A 228 -14.38 -6.62 -0.34
CA PRO A 228 -15.19 -6.59 0.88
C PRO A 228 -16.40 -7.51 0.76
N SER A 229 -16.69 -8.22 1.84
CA SER A 229 -17.88 -9.06 1.96
C SER A 229 -19.01 -8.31 2.65
N TYR A 230 -20.23 -8.51 2.19
CA TYR A 230 -21.42 -7.93 2.81
C TYR A 230 -22.56 -8.95 2.87
N ASP A 231 -23.48 -8.72 3.78
CA ASP A 231 -24.72 -9.48 3.90
C ASP A 231 -25.85 -8.73 3.20
N GLU A 232 -26.39 -9.31 2.12
CA GLU A 232 -27.48 -8.70 1.36
C GLU A 232 -28.77 -8.59 2.18
N ASP A 233 -28.95 -9.43 3.19
CA ASP A 233 -30.14 -9.51 4.03
C ASP A 233 -30.00 -8.66 5.31
N ALA A 234 -28.85 -8.00 5.53
CA ALA A 234 -28.66 -7.17 6.70
C ALA A 234 -29.57 -5.93 6.65
N PRO A 235 -30.31 -5.60 7.70
CA PRO A 235 -31.09 -4.35 7.75
C PRO A 235 -30.15 -3.14 7.72
N LEU A 236 -30.57 -2.10 6.97
CA LEU A 236 -29.90 -0.81 6.88
C LEU A 236 -29.95 -0.04 8.20
#